data_1850da0cfb4d8c752f19eeddc4cb7c96
#
_entry.id   1850da0cfb4d8c752f19eeddc4cb7c96
#
_cell.length_a   1.000
_cell.length_b   1.000
_cell.length_c   1.000
_cell.angle_alpha   90.00
_cell.angle_beta   90.00
_cell.angle_gamma   90.00
#
_symmetry.space_group_name_H-M   'P 1'
#
loop_
_entity.id
_entity.type
_entity.pdbx_description
1 polymer ?
#
loop_
_entity_poly.entity_id
_entity_poly.type
_entity_poly.pdbx_seq_one_letter_code
_entity_poly.pdbx_strand_id
1 'polypeptide(L)'
;PISPTLNIAYSTFTLIRVDQGGMAYIAEFDNPSVIFLRGGDFLKLHWNERIIYKKRIRETSIQLKHNDNLILISDGYKFAGKNGNWIKPWTYEDTCHYIKKCYLKEMNAKEMTNNILDLFNELYYYEPIDDTTVATLKIIRDKKVVLLSGPPVDKSRDSEIVNKFKNARGKKIICGGTTARIVSRELKKSYKPGKIVDKDIPPVGYIEGVDLVTEGVITLQKATSILEHILNTTDYEVLYKEDGSSKLAKMLYEDSLHIKLMVGKSVNQTNQILELSNKLSNKVDILNHLKDVLIKLGKIVDIEYF
;
A
#
# COMPACT_ATOMS: atom_id res chain seq x y z
N PRO A 1 12.03 -20.99 -21.88
CA PRO A 1 12.70 -22.18 -22.42
C PRO A 1 14.20 -22.00 -22.24
N ILE A 2 14.77 -22.75 -21.26
CA ILE A 2 16.19 -22.76 -21.01
C ILE A 2 16.82 -23.52 -22.17
N SER A 3 17.52 -22.81 -23.03
CA SER A 3 18.18 -23.41 -24.18
C SER A 3 19.29 -24.39 -23.74
N PRO A 4 19.32 -25.64 -24.21
CA PRO A 4 20.32 -26.60 -23.78
C PRO A 4 21.69 -26.44 -24.44
N THR A 5 21.91 -25.42 -25.25
CA THR A 5 23.02 -25.40 -26.21
C THR A 5 24.20 -24.48 -25.88
N LEU A 6 24.21 -23.78 -24.76
CA LEU A 6 25.36 -22.98 -24.35
C LEU A 6 25.79 -23.34 -22.93
N ASN A 7 26.93 -24.03 -22.81
CA ASN A 7 27.58 -24.34 -21.53
C ASN A 7 28.07 -23.10 -20.75
N ILE A 8 27.63 -21.89 -21.10
CA ILE A 8 28.12 -20.61 -20.57
C ILE A 8 27.03 -19.78 -19.93
N ALA A 9 25.74 -20.04 -20.20
CA ALA A 9 24.65 -19.33 -19.58
C ALA A 9 23.89 -20.23 -18.61
N TYR A 10 24.02 -19.92 -17.34
CA TYR A 10 23.39 -20.59 -16.23
C TYR A 10 22.37 -19.62 -15.60
N SER A 11 21.14 -20.06 -15.50
CA SER A 11 20.03 -19.24 -14.98
C SER A 11 19.46 -19.91 -13.76
N THR A 12 19.32 -19.15 -12.68
CA THR A 12 18.58 -19.54 -11.47
C THR A 12 17.19 -18.93 -11.50
N PHE A 13 16.24 -19.48 -10.78
CA PHE A 13 14.95 -18.86 -10.64
C PHE A 13 14.24 -19.23 -9.33
N THR A 14 13.38 -18.34 -8.88
CA THR A 14 12.32 -18.61 -7.92
C THR A 14 11.00 -18.13 -8.52
N LEU A 15 10.02 -19.03 -8.61
CA LEU A 15 8.69 -18.74 -9.11
C LEU A 15 7.68 -18.91 -7.99
N ILE A 16 6.82 -17.91 -7.80
CA ILE A 16 5.68 -17.98 -6.87
C ILE A 16 4.41 -17.69 -7.66
N ARG A 17 3.45 -18.61 -7.60
CA ARG A 17 2.10 -18.42 -8.11
C ARG A 17 1.11 -18.51 -6.96
N VAL A 18 0.28 -17.50 -6.77
CA VAL A 18 -0.79 -17.49 -5.76
C VAL A 18 -2.13 -17.55 -6.48
N ASP A 19 -2.99 -18.48 -6.08
CA ASP A 19 -4.35 -18.59 -6.60
C ASP A 19 -5.35 -17.71 -5.80
N GLN A 20 -6.59 -17.65 -6.27
CA GLN A 20 -7.65 -16.87 -5.62
C GLN A 20 -8.02 -17.39 -4.23
N GLY A 21 -7.75 -18.67 -3.93
CA GLY A 21 -7.95 -19.28 -2.63
C GLY A 21 -6.81 -19.01 -1.64
N GLY A 22 -5.75 -18.29 -2.08
CA GLY A 22 -4.58 -18.00 -1.27
C GLY A 22 -3.61 -19.18 -1.17
N MET A 23 -3.74 -20.21 -2.03
CA MET A 23 -2.73 -21.27 -2.14
C MET A 23 -1.54 -20.75 -2.95
N ALA A 24 -0.37 -20.71 -2.35
CA ALA A 24 0.87 -20.42 -3.04
C ALA A 24 1.53 -21.72 -3.51
N TYR A 25 1.89 -21.77 -4.78
CA TYR A 25 2.80 -22.74 -5.35
C TYR A 25 4.16 -22.06 -5.56
N ILE A 26 5.23 -22.67 -5.08
CA ILE A 26 6.59 -22.14 -5.14
C ILE A 26 7.48 -23.19 -5.81
N ALA A 27 8.26 -22.76 -6.81
CA ALA A 27 9.28 -23.57 -7.46
C ALA A 27 10.61 -22.83 -7.46
N GLU A 28 11.70 -23.50 -7.10
CA GLU A 28 13.04 -22.96 -7.01
C GLU A 28 14.04 -23.82 -7.80
N PHE A 29 14.93 -23.16 -8.50
CA PHE A 29 16.06 -23.78 -9.12
C PHE A 29 17.32 -22.97 -8.81
N ASP A 30 18.18 -23.56 -8.00
CA ASP A 30 19.54 -23.09 -7.68
C ASP A 30 19.63 -21.64 -7.13
N ASN A 31 18.53 -21.15 -6.60
CA ASN A 31 18.40 -19.86 -5.95
C ASN A 31 18.31 -20.04 -4.42
N PRO A 32 18.66 -19.02 -3.61
CA PRO A 32 18.40 -19.05 -2.17
C PRO A 32 16.94 -19.39 -1.87
N SER A 33 16.74 -20.17 -0.83
CA SER A 33 15.38 -20.57 -0.46
C SER A 33 14.52 -19.38 -0.09
N VAL A 34 13.27 -19.38 -0.51
CA VAL A 34 12.29 -18.38 -0.06
C VAL A 34 12.23 -18.37 1.46
N ILE A 35 12.42 -17.19 2.05
CA ILE A 35 12.24 -16.98 3.48
C ILE A 35 10.75 -16.80 3.74
N PHE A 36 10.17 -17.67 4.54
CA PHE A 36 8.75 -17.64 4.87
C PHE A 36 8.54 -17.29 6.34
N LEU A 37 7.88 -16.14 6.57
CA LEU A 37 7.54 -15.65 7.91
C LEU A 37 6.03 -15.71 8.15
N ARG A 38 5.61 -16.28 9.27
CA ARG A 38 4.24 -16.25 9.76
C ARG A 38 4.22 -15.81 11.21
N GLY A 39 3.58 -14.70 11.51
CA GLY A 39 3.52 -14.16 12.88
C GLY A 39 4.86 -13.73 13.46
N GLY A 40 5.87 -13.46 12.62
CA GLY A 40 7.23 -13.10 13.03
C GLY A 40 8.17 -14.31 13.20
N ASP A 41 7.68 -15.53 13.04
CA ASP A 41 8.50 -16.73 13.10
C ASP A 41 8.75 -17.32 11.71
N PHE A 42 9.96 -17.85 11.51
CA PHE A 42 10.28 -18.56 10.29
C PHE A 42 9.57 -19.91 10.28
N LEU A 43 8.88 -20.18 9.18
CA LEU A 43 8.32 -21.50 8.94
C LEU A 43 9.16 -22.23 7.91
N LYS A 44 9.56 -23.44 8.26
CA LYS A 44 10.25 -24.32 7.34
C LYS A 44 9.28 -24.83 6.28
N LEU A 45 9.62 -24.58 5.01
CA LEU A 45 8.90 -25.12 3.87
C LEU A 45 9.30 -26.58 3.65
N HIS A 46 8.33 -27.44 3.37
CA HIS A 46 8.57 -28.83 2.99
C HIS A 46 8.67 -28.92 1.48
N TRP A 47 9.83 -29.26 0.99
CA TRP A 47 10.16 -29.30 -0.42
C TRP A 47 10.02 -30.69 -1.00
N ASN A 48 9.38 -30.80 -2.16
CA ASN A 48 9.45 -31.94 -3.04
C ASN A 48 10.49 -31.66 -4.12
N GLU A 49 11.28 -32.67 -4.46
CA GLU A 49 12.29 -32.53 -5.50
C GLU A 49 11.83 -33.17 -6.80
N ARG A 50 12.01 -32.45 -7.89
CA ARG A 50 11.72 -32.92 -9.24
C ARG A 50 12.94 -32.73 -10.12
N ILE A 51 13.29 -33.79 -10.87
CA ILE A 51 14.42 -33.73 -11.81
C ILE A 51 13.87 -33.48 -13.22
N ILE A 52 14.27 -32.36 -13.82
CA ILE A 52 13.92 -31.98 -15.18
C ILE A 52 15.22 -31.73 -15.95
N TYR A 53 15.48 -32.49 -17.01
CA TYR A 53 16.72 -32.39 -17.81
C TYR A 53 18.00 -32.38 -16.95
N LYS A 54 18.11 -33.29 -16.00
CA LYS A 54 19.22 -33.44 -15.04
C LYS A 54 19.34 -32.27 -14.03
N LYS A 55 18.40 -31.33 -14.01
CA LYS A 55 18.36 -30.22 -13.07
C LYS A 55 17.37 -30.52 -11.95
N ARG A 56 17.78 -30.27 -10.72
CA ARG A 56 16.95 -30.50 -9.52
C ARG A 56 16.15 -29.25 -9.22
N ILE A 57 14.83 -29.32 -9.39
CA ILE A 57 13.88 -28.27 -9.04
C ILE A 57 13.21 -28.65 -7.73
N ARG A 58 13.15 -27.72 -6.79
CA ARG A 58 12.40 -27.90 -5.53
C ARG A 58 11.04 -27.23 -5.68
N GLU A 59 10.00 -27.93 -5.27
CA GLU A 59 8.62 -27.47 -5.39
C GLU A 59 7.90 -27.61 -4.06
N THR A 60 7.05 -26.64 -3.71
CA THR A 60 6.19 -26.73 -2.54
C THR A 60 4.88 -25.99 -2.77
N SER A 61 3.86 -26.33 -1.98
CA SER A 61 2.60 -25.58 -1.93
C SER A 61 2.25 -25.28 -0.49
N ILE A 62 1.75 -24.08 -0.23
CA ILE A 62 1.38 -23.63 1.09
C ILE A 62 0.14 -22.75 1.07
N GLN A 63 -0.79 -22.99 2.00
CA GLN A 63 -1.92 -22.11 2.25
C GLN A 63 -1.44 -20.84 2.97
N LEU A 64 -1.51 -19.72 2.29
CA LEU A 64 -1.16 -18.41 2.84
C LEU A 64 -2.22 -17.91 3.81
N LYS A 65 -1.77 -17.14 4.80
CA LYS A 65 -2.61 -16.49 5.82
C LYS A 65 -2.31 -15.00 5.86
N HIS A 66 -3.22 -14.25 6.43
CA HIS A 66 -3.00 -12.82 6.67
C HIS A 66 -1.73 -12.57 7.49
N ASN A 67 -0.93 -11.59 7.07
CA ASN A 67 0.39 -11.22 7.59
C ASN A 67 1.51 -12.24 7.31
N ASP A 68 1.29 -13.25 6.48
CA ASP A 68 2.40 -14.02 5.94
C ASP A 68 3.30 -13.15 5.07
N ASN A 69 4.60 -13.39 5.13
CA ASN A 69 5.59 -12.75 4.27
C ASN A 69 6.43 -13.84 3.58
N LEU A 70 6.54 -13.74 2.27
CA LEU A 70 7.47 -14.50 1.46
C LEU A 70 8.54 -13.52 0.95
N ILE A 71 9.79 -13.78 1.30
CA ILE A 71 10.92 -12.92 0.94
C ILE A 71 11.84 -13.73 0.04
N LEU A 72 12.07 -13.20 -1.15
CA LEU A 72 12.94 -13.77 -2.17
C LEU A 72 14.20 -12.92 -2.27
N ILE A 73 15.34 -13.58 -2.35
CA ILE A 73 16.65 -12.92 -2.48
C ILE A 73 17.41 -13.66 -3.56
N SER A 74 18.05 -12.92 -4.48
CA SER A 74 18.95 -13.53 -5.46
C SER A 74 20.27 -13.95 -4.80
N ASP A 75 21.07 -14.74 -5.49
CA ASP A 75 22.31 -15.30 -4.94
C ASP A 75 23.42 -14.28 -4.74
N GLY A 76 23.29 -13.07 -5.27
CA GLY A 76 24.22 -11.95 -5.04
C GLY A 76 24.51 -11.68 -3.57
N TYR A 77 23.54 -11.88 -2.66
CA TYR A 77 23.78 -11.70 -1.22
C TYR A 77 25.01 -12.45 -0.68
N LYS A 78 25.41 -13.56 -1.31
CA LYS A 78 26.58 -14.38 -0.92
C LYS A 78 27.92 -13.62 -1.04
N PHE A 79 27.92 -12.53 -1.80
CA PHE A 79 29.08 -11.66 -1.97
C PHE A 79 29.07 -10.50 -1.00
N ALA A 80 27.96 -10.24 -0.32
CA ALA A 80 27.87 -9.21 0.70
C ALA A 80 28.88 -9.46 1.84
N GLY A 81 29.58 -8.43 2.26
CA GLY A 81 30.64 -8.52 3.28
C GLY A 81 32.00 -8.98 2.80
N LYS A 82 32.16 -9.42 1.53
CA LYS A 82 33.46 -9.87 1.02
C LYS A 82 34.47 -8.73 0.76
N ASN A 83 34.00 -7.51 0.54
CA ASN A 83 34.85 -6.33 0.31
C ASN A 83 35.34 -5.65 1.58
N GLY A 84 34.89 -6.08 2.75
CA GLY A 84 35.21 -5.46 4.03
C GLY A 84 36.02 -6.34 4.97
N ASN A 85 36.40 -5.77 6.13
CA ASN A 85 37.11 -6.48 7.20
C ASN A 85 36.24 -7.52 7.94
N TRP A 86 35.20 -8.04 7.33
CA TRP A 86 34.36 -9.09 7.93
C TRP A 86 35.14 -10.40 7.99
N ILE A 87 35.26 -10.93 9.19
CA ILE A 87 36.01 -12.18 9.46
C ILE A 87 35.31 -13.41 8.84
N LYS A 88 34.00 -13.29 8.56
CA LYS A 88 33.19 -14.38 7.98
C LYS A 88 32.30 -13.84 6.85
N PRO A 89 32.10 -14.65 5.78
CA PRO A 89 31.11 -14.34 4.76
C PRO A 89 29.72 -14.25 5.39
N TRP A 90 28.89 -13.32 4.90
CA TRP A 90 27.50 -13.20 5.30
C TRP A 90 26.70 -14.42 4.81
N THR A 91 25.90 -15.01 5.69
CA THR A 91 25.17 -16.24 5.40
C THR A 91 23.68 -16.00 5.21
N TYR A 92 23.00 -17.00 4.68
CA TYR A 92 21.53 -17.00 4.61
C TYR A 92 20.90 -16.92 6.02
N GLU A 93 21.47 -17.62 6.99
CA GLU A 93 21.06 -17.61 8.38
C GLU A 93 21.22 -16.22 9.01
N ASP A 94 22.31 -15.51 8.70
CA ASP A 94 22.52 -14.13 9.16
C ASP A 94 21.44 -13.20 8.61
N THR A 95 21.09 -13.35 7.33
CA THR A 95 19.98 -12.62 6.71
C THR A 95 18.65 -12.92 7.41
N CYS A 96 18.36 -14.18 7.69
CA CYS A 96 17.18 -14.59 8.45
C CYS A 96 17.16 -13.94 9.83
N HIS A 97 18.27 -13.98 10.57
CA HIS A 97 18.38 -13.35 11.89
C HIS A 97 18.13 -11.84 11.84
N TYR A 98 18.69 -11.15 10.86
CA TYR A 98 18.46 -9.73 10.67
C TYR A 98 16.97 -9.44 10.41
N ILE A 99 16.35 -10.17 9.48
CA ILE A 99 14.93 -10.03 9.16
C ILE A 99 14.07 -10.22 10.41
N LYS A 100 14.36 -11.24 11.22
CA LYS A 100 13.62 -11.49 12.47
C LYS A 100 13.77 -10.33 13.46
N LYS A 101 14.95 -9.74 13.57
CA LYS A 101 15.23 -8.60 14.45
C LYS A 101 14.49 -7.34 14.02
N CYS A 102 14.38 -7.11 12.72
CA CYS A 102 13.72 -5.91 12.15
C CYS A 102 12.22 -6.10 11.95
N TYR A 103 11.69 -7.32 12.07
CA TYR A 103 10.28 -7.60 11.79
C TYR A 103 9.36 -6.86 12.75
N LEU A 104 8.50 -6.03 12.18
CA LEU A 104 7.34 -5.43 12.85
C LEU A 104 6.07 -5.92 12.15
N LYS A 105 5.07 -6.33 12.92
CA LYS A 105 3.81 -6.88 12.39
C LYS A 105 3.13 -5.94 11.38
N GLU A 106 3.18 -4.64 11.64
CA GLU A 106 2.54 -3.62 10.81
C GLU A 106 3.44 -3.15 9.64
N MET A 107 4.71 -3.58 9.60
CA MET A 107 5.63 -3.25 8.50
C MET A 107 5.05 -3.72 7.16
N ASN A 108 5.01 -2.85 6.16
CA ASN A 108 4.55 -3.22 4.83
C ASN A 108 5.66 -3.94 4.03
N ALA A 109 5.29 -4.49 2.86
CA ALA A 109 6.24 -5.27 2.05
C ALA A 109 7.43 -4.43 1.57
N LYS A 110 7.20 -3.14 1.26
CA LYS A 110 8.25 -2.23 0.81
C LYS A 110 9.24 -1.90 1.93
N GLU A 111 8.73 -1.57 3.12
CA GLU A 111 9.58 -1.32 4.28
C GLU A 111 10.48 -2.52 4.58
N MET A 112 9.93 -3.74 4.51
CA MET A 112 10.71 -4.96 4.66
C MET A 112 11.77 -5.10 3.57
N THR A 113 11.42 -4.85 2.32
CA THR A 113 12.36 -4.90 1.18
C THR A 113 13.48 -3.88 1.36
N ASN A 114 13.14 -2.63 1.70
CA ASN A 114 14.11 -1.56 1.89
C ASN A 114 15.08 -1.88 3.03
N ASN A 115 14.59 -2.35 4.18
CA ASN A 115 15.45 -2.72 5.31
C ASN A 115 16.47 -3.81 4.93
N ILE A 116 16.08 -4.77 4.09
CA ILE A 116 17.00 -5.83 3.62
C ILE A 116 17.98 -5.27 2.60
N LEU A 117 17.54 -4.39 1.70
CA LEU A 117 18.41 -3.75 0.72
C LEU A 117 19.44 -2.82 1.40
N ASP A 118 19.01 -2.04 2.40
CA ASP A 118 19.89 -1.17 3.18
C ASP A 118 20.98 -1.99 3.87
N LEU A 119 20.61 -3.13 4.48
CA LEU A 119 21.58 -4.06 5.03
C LEU A 119 22.60 -4.52 3.99
N PHE A 120 22.14 -4.94 2.80
CA PHE A 120 23.06 -5.42 1.77
C PHE A 120 23.94 -4.29 1.23
N ASN A 121 23.41 -3.07 1.06
CA ASN A 121 24.19 -1.91 0.68
C ASN A 121 25.30 -1.61 1.71
N GLU A 122 24.98 -1.67 3.00
CA GLU A 122 25.98 -1.50 4.06
C GLU A 122 27.04 -2.59 4.03
N LEU A 123 26.65 -3.86 3.84
CA LEU A 123 27.55 -4.99 3.76
C LEU A 123 28.46 -4.93 2.53
N TYR A 124 27.98 -4.34 1.44
CA TYR A 124 28.78 -4.07 0.22
C TYR A 124 29.59 -2.78 0.32
N TYR A 125 29.48 -2.01 1.39
CA TYR A 125 30.07 -0.66 1.47
C TYR A 125 29.61 0.23 0.31
N TYR A 126 28.35 0.02 -0.15
CA TYR A 126 27.75 0.69 -1.32
C TYR A 126 28.44 0.44 -2.66
N GLU A 127 29.29 -0.58 -2.73
CA GLU A 127 29.98 -1.03 -3.95
C GLU A 127 29.66 -2.51 -4.21
N PRO A 128 28.48 -2.84 -4.81
CA PRO A 128 28.08 -4.21 -5.03
C PRO A 128 29.00 -4.91 -6.03
N ILE A 129 29.41 -6.13 -5.69
CA ILE A 129 30.23 -7.00 -6.56
C ILE A 129 29.33 -7.75 -7.54
N ASP A 130 28.10 -8.01 -7.17
CA ASP A 130 27.12 -8.77 -7.94
C ASP A 130 25.72 -8.22 -7.73
N ASP A 131 24.84 -8.43 -8.72
CA ASP A 131 23.46 -7.97 -8.70
C ASP A 131 22.67 -8.67 -7.57
N THR A 132 22.17 -7.87 -6.63
CA THR A 132 21.38 -8.36 -5.51
C THR A 132 19.95 -7.86 -5.62
N THR A 133 19.04 -8.80 -5.83
CA THR A 133 17.58 -8.51 -5.90
C THR A 133 16.89 -9.01 -4.65
N VAL A 134 16.02 -8.18 -4.10
CA VAL A 134 15.13 -8.53 -2.99
C VAL A 134 13.69 -8.27 -3.39
N ALA A 135 12.82 -9.25 -3.18
CA ALA A 135 11.38 -9.08 -3.39
C ALA A 135 10.61 -9.59 -2.17
N THR A 136 9.67 -8.81 -1.66
CA THR A 136 8.81 -9.19 -0.53
C THR A 136 7.36 -9.25 -0.96
N LEU A 137 6.73 -10.39 -0.73
CA LEU A 137 5.30 -10.61 -0.87
C LEU A 137 4.67 -10.70 0.52
N LYS A 138 3.89 -9.69 0.93
CA LYS A 138 3.12 -9.70 2.18
C LYS A 138 1.66 -9.95 1.89
N ILE A 139 1.06 -10.90 2.60
CA ILE A 139 -0.35 -11.25 2.46
C ILE A 139 -1.17 -10.38 3.40
N ILE A 140 -1.98 -9.51 2.83
CA ILE A 140 -2.88 -8.63 3.58
C ILE A 140 -4.33 -9.04 3.39
N ARG A 141 -5.17 -8.81 4.40
CA ARG A 141 -6.62 -8.92 4.22
C ARG A 141 -7.11 -7.79 3.33
N ASP A 142 -8.23 -8.05 2.66
CA ASP A 142 -8.96 -7.01 1.95
C ASP A 142 -9.26 -5.82 2.88
N LYS A 143 -8.54 -4.72 2.66
CA LYS A 143 -8.71 -3.47 3.40
C LYS A 143 -9.69 -2.59 2.64
N LYS A 144 -10.70 -2.10 3.34
CA LYS A 144 -11.73 -1.22 2.78
C LYS A 144 -11.59 0.19 3.33
N VAL A 145 -11.81 1.14 2.45
CA VAL A 145 -11.90 2.56 2.81
C VAL A 145 -13.19 3.13 2.24
N VAL A 146 -13.87 3.94 3.03
CA VAL A 146 -15.04 4.70 2.59
C VAL A 146 -14.73 6.18 2.75
N LEU A 147 -14.79 6.92 1.64
CA LEU A 147 -14.59 8.36 1.59
C LEU A 147 -15.92 9.05 1.31
N LEU A 148 -16.33 9.92 2.21
CA LEU A 148 -17.52 10.77 2.08
C LEU A 148 -17.11 12.19 1.73
N SER A 149 -17.58 12.72 0.59
CA SER A 149 -17.27 14.07 0.15
C SER A 149 -18.51 14.80 -0.36
N GLY A 150 -18.87 15.85 0.33
CA GLY A 150 -20.00 16.72 0.02
C GLY A 150 -21.33 16.26 0.60
N PRO A 151 -22.25 17.23 0.83
CA PRO A 151 -23.60 16.95 1.27
C PRO A 151 -24.50 16.43 0.13
N PRO A 152 -25.59 15.73 0.45
CA PRO A 152 -26.60 15.39 -0.55
C PRO A 152 -27.30 16.65 -1.10
N VAL A 153 -27.92 16.51 -2.26
CA VAL A 153 -28.74 17.59 -2.85
C VAL A 153 -29.95 17.87 -1.95
N ASP A 154 -30.59 16.82 -1.49
CA ASP A 154 -31.71 16.89 -0.54
C ASP A 154 -31.19 16.74 0.89
N LYS A 155 -31.27 17.82 1.65
CA LYS A 155 -30.85 17.85 3.08
C LYS A 155 -31.65 16.88 3.97
N SER A 156 -32.88 16.48 3.60
CA SER A 156 -33.64 15.48 4.34
C SER A 156 -32.96 14.12 4.36
N ARG A 157 -32.05 13.86 3.43
CA ARG A 157 -31.29 12.62 3.32
C ARG A 157 -29.97 12.61 4.11
N ASP A 158 -29.62 13.69 4.82
CA ASP A 158 -28.40 13.77 5.62
C ASP A 158 -28.27 12.57 6.57
N SER A 159 -29.33 12.26 7.30
CA SER A 159 -29.34 11.14 8.27
C SER A 159 -29.15 9.77 7.58
N GLU A 160 -29.85 9.54 6.45
CA GLU A 160 -29.71 8.32 5.65
C GLU A 160 -28.25 8.11 5.20
N ILE A 161 -27.65 9.13 4.62
CA ILE A 161 -26.31 9.08 4.05
C ILE A 161 -25.27 8.89 5.15
N VAL A 162 -25.39 9.62 6.27
CA VAL A 162 -24.48 9.49 7.41
C VAL A 162 -24.58 8.10 8.04
N ASN A 163 -25.79 7.53 8.15
CA ASN A 163 -25.96 6.16 8.63
C ASN A 163 -25.34 5.13 7.68
N LYS A 164 -25.49 5.32 6.37
CA LYS A 164 -24.84 4.48 5.37
C LYS A 164 -23.30 4.55 5.48
N PHE A 165 -22.74 5.74 5.63
CA PHE A 165 -21.32 5.95 5.85
C PHE A 165 -20.85 5.31 7.17
N LYS A 166 -21.57 5.53 8.29
CA LYS A 166 -21.26 4.94 9.60
C LYS A 166 -21.20 3.42 9.54
N ASN A 167 -22.20 2.79 8.89
CA ASN A 167 -22.33 1.33 8.85
C ASN A 167 -21.47 0.66 7.77
N ALA A 168 -20.86 1.44 6.89
CA ALA A 168 -19.96 0.89 5.88
C ALA A 168 -18.73 0.25 6.55
N ARG A 169 -18.28 -0.87 5.99
CA ARG A 169 -17.08 -1.57 6.48
C ARG A 169 -15.82 -0.84 6.02
N GLY A 170 -14.80 -0.79 6.86
CA GLY A 170 -13.50 -0.22 6.57
C GLY A 170 -13.22 1.11 7.26
N LYS A 171 -12.04 1.69 6.99
CA LYS A 171 -11.64 3.01 7.47
C LYS A 171 -12.53 4.10 6.86
N LYS A 172 -12.82 5.11 7.64
CA LYS A 172 -13.73 6.19 7.30
C LYS A 172 -13.01 7.50 7.11
N ILE A 173 -13.18 8.10 5.94
CA ILE A 173 -12.58 9.37 5.56
C ILE A 173 -13.70 10.37 5.25
N ILE A 174 -13.56 11.58 5.76
CA ILE A 174 -14.42 12.70 5.41
C ILE A 174 -13.56 13.78 4.72
N CYS A 175 -13.98 14.18 3.52
CA CYS A 175 -13.38 15.29 2.79
C CYS A 175 -14.38 16.44 2.67
N GLY A 176 -14.12 17.52 3.42
CA GLY A 176 -14.90 18.75 3.41
C GLY A 176 -15.46 19.16 4.76
N GLY A 177 -15.21 20.41 5.17
CA GLY A 177 -15.66 20.93 6.47
C GLY A 177 -17.20 20.93 6.61
N THR A 178 -17.95 21.20 5.54
CA THR A 178 -19.41 21.12 5.56
C THR A 178 -19.88 19.68 5.79
N THR A 179 -19.27 18.70 5.10
CA THR A 179 -19.56 17.28 5.28
C THR A 179 -19.23 16.84 6.71
N ALA A 180 -18.10 17.29 7.27
CA ALA A 180 -17.71 17.00 8.64
C ALA A 180 -18.72 17.53 9.65
N ARG A 181 -19.27 18.74 9.46
CA ARG A 181 -20.31 19.31 10.33
C ARG A 181 -21.61 18.51 10.27
N ILE A 182 -22.03 18.07 9.07
CA ILE A 182 -23.22 17.23 8.90
C ILE A 182 -23.03 15.90 9.63
N VAL A 183 -21.90 15.22 9.40
CA VAL A 183 -21.60 13.95 10.07
C VAL A 183 -21.54 14.12 11.59
N SER A 184 -20.91 15.18 12.07
CA SER A 184 -20.85 15.53 13.50
C SER A 184 -22.24 15.68 14.10
N ARG A 185 -23.13 16.44 13.43
CA ARG A 185 -24.53 16.64 13.86
C ARG A 185 -25.31 15.33 13.92
N GLU A 186 -25.29 14.55 12.82
CA GLU A 186 -26.08 13.32 12.73
C GLU A 186 -25.58 12.21 13.66
N LEU A 187 -24.27 12.13 13.88
CA LEU A 187 -23.67 11.17 14.82
C LEU A 187 -23.70 11.64 16.27
N LYS A 188 -24.09 12.90 16.53
CA LYS A 188 -24.02 13.54 17.85
C LYS A 188 -22.60 13.47 18.46
N LYS A 189 -21.56 13.64 17.61
CA LYS A 189 -20.15 13.62 17.97
C LYS A 189 -19.52 14.98 17.73
N SER A 190 -18.64 15.44 18.62
CA SER A 190 -17.97 16.73 18.48
C SER A 190 -17.03 16.74 17.28
N TYR A 191 -17.16 17.74 16.41
CA TYR A 191 -16.18 18.04 15.38
C TYR A 191 -15.18 19.06 15.89
N LYS A 192 -13.92 18.69 15.90
CA LYS A 192 -12.81 19.58 16.21
C LYS A 192 -12.07 19.91 14.91
N PRO A 193 -12.21 21.12 14.37
CA PRO A 193 -11.43 21.52 13.20
C PRO A 193 -9.96 21.52 13.54
N GLY A 194 -9.12 21.14 12.58
CA GLY A 194 -7.67 21.17 12.74
C GLY A 194 -7.15 22.61 12.86
N LYS A 195 -5.98 22.76 13.47
CA LYS A 195 -5.27 24.05 13.49
C LYS A 195 -4.59 24.23 12.13
N ILE A 196 -4.69 25.42 11.57
CA ILE A 196 -3.89 25.81 10.42
C ILE A 196 -2.45 25.98 10.90
N VAL A 197 -1.58 25.07 10.52
CA VAL A 197 -0.14 25.12 10.86
C VAL A 197 0.61 25.87 9.76
N ASP A 198 0.16 25.73 8.52
CA ASP A 198 0.69 26.37 7.33
C ASP A 198 -0.47 26.78 6.41
N LYS A 199 -0.35 27.92 5.72
CA LYS A 199 -1.39 28.42 4.78
C LYS A 199 -1.61 27.50 3.59
N ASP A 200 -0.59 26.73 3.21
CA ASP A 200 -0.60 25.84 2.06
C ASP A 200 -0.94 24.38 2.45
N ILE A 201 -0.98 24.08 3.75
CA ILE A 201 -1.26 22.73 4.26
C ILE A 201 -2.65 22.69 4.87
N PRO A 202 -3.61 21.97 4.21
CA PRO A 202 -4.96 21.84 4.74
C PRO A 202 -4.96 21.16 6.11
N PRO A 203 -5.65 21.74 7.13
CA PRO A 203 -5.69 21.17 8.47
C PRO A 203 -6.45 19.85 8.51
N VAL A 204 -6.02 18.95 9.39
CA VAL A 204 -6.69 17.68 9.67
C VAL A 204 -7.61 17.85 10.86
N GLY A 205 -8.92 17.68 10.65
CA GLY A 205 -9.92 17.71 11.72
C GLY A 205 -10.07 16.37 12.43
N TYR A 206 -10.89 16.36 13.48
CA TYR A 206 -11.17 15.17 14.27
C TYR A 206 -12.67 15.00 14.55
N ILE A 207 -13.19 13.81 14.32
CA ILE A 207 -14.49 13.32 14.77
C ILE A 207 -14.30 11.91 15.30
N GLU A 208 -14.80 11.62 16.49
CA GLU A 208 -14.69 10.28 17.08
C GLU A 208 -15.38 9.22 16.21
N GLY A 209 -14.63 8.17 15.85
CA GLY A 209 -15.09 7.08 14.98
C GLY A 209 -14.90 7.35 13.48
N VAL A 210 -14.19 8.43 13.13
CA VAL A 210 -13.73 8.73 11.76
C VAL A 210 -12.19 8.72 11.74
N ASP A 211 -11.60 7.98 10.82
CA ASP A 211 -10.15 7.77 10.79
C ASP A 211 -9.38 8.99 10.23
N LEU A 212 -10.01 9.75 9.32
CA LEU A 212 -9.43 10.97 8.76
C LEU A 212 -10.52 11.98 8.39
N VAL A 213 -10.36 13.21 8.86
CA VAL A 213 -11.20 14.35 8.46
C VAL A 213 -10.31 15.42 7.86
N THR A 214 -10.52 15.72 6.57
CA THR A 214 -9.73 16.74 5.85
C THR A 214 -10.61 17.85 5.32
N GLU A 215 -9.97 18.92 4.87
CA GLU A 215 -10.59 19.95 4.04
C GLU A 215 -11.14 19.35 2.74
N GLY A 216 -11.74 20.15 1.88
CA GLY A 216 -12.48 19.64 0.72
C GLY A 216 -11.63 19.41 -0.53
N VAL A 217 -11.99 20.15 -1.59
CA VAL A 217 -11.52 19.94 -2.96
C VAL A 217 -10.00 20.07 -3.11
N ILE A 218 -9.37 21.03 -2.41
CA ILE A 218 -7.91 21.24 -2.47
C ILE A 218 -7.16 20.03 -1.95
N THR A 219 -7.60 19.44 -0.84
CA THR A 219 -6.97 18.23 -0.28
C THR A 219 -7.11 17.05 -1.23
N LEU A 220 -8.30 16.86 -1.85
CA LEU A 220 -8.52 15.81 -2.85
C LEU A 220 -7.59 15.99 -4.05
N GLN A 221 -7.48 17.20 -4.58
CA GLN A 221 -6.62 17.50 -5.72
C GLN A 221 -5.14 17.23 -5.41
N LYS A 222 -4.64 17.74 -4.28
CA LYS A 222 -3.26 17.49 -3.85
C LYS A 222 -2.99 15.98 -3.59
N ALA A 223 -3.93 15.27 -2.98
CA ALA A 223 -3.80 13.83 -2.76
C ALA A 223 -3.78 13.05 -4.09
N THR A 224 -4.60 13.46 -5.07
CA THR A 224 -4.58 12.87 -6.41
C THR A 224 -3.22 13.09 -7.08
N SER A 225 -2.66 14.31 -7.02
CA SER A 225 -1.33 14.60 -7.57
C SER A 225 -0.21 13.80 -6.89
N ILE A 226 -0.31 13.57 -5.57
CA ILE A 226 0.62 12.68 -4.85
C ILE A 226 0.52 11.24 -5.38
N LEU A 227 -0.69 10.73 -5.58
CA LEU A 227 -0.91 9.38 -6.10
C LEU A 227 -0.45 9.24 -7.56
N GLU A 228 -0.60 10.26 -8.37
CA GLU A 228 -0.04 10.32 -9.74
C GLU A 228 1.49 10.32 -9.72
N HIS A 229 2.09 11.08 -8.81
CA HIS A 229 3.53 11.08 -8.64
C HIS A 229 4.04 9.67 -8.32
N ILE A 230 3.38 8.96 -7.41
CA ILE A 230 3.71 7.56 -7.07
C ILE A 230 3.54 6.63 -8.27
N LEU A 231 2.50 6.83 -9.08
CA LEU A 231 2.25 6.02 -10.27
C LEU A 231 3.38 6.17 -11.31
N ASN A 232 3.96 7.37 -11.42
CA ASN A 232 4.98 7.71 -12.42
C ASN A 232 6.42 7.60 -11.90
N THR A 233 6.60 7.56 -10.59
CA THR A 233 7.90 7.47 -9.93
C THR A 233 7.85 6.40 -8.84
N THR A 234 8.97 5.99 -8.30
CA THR A 234 9.00 5.10 -7.14
C THR A 234 9.24 5.87 -5.83
N ASP A 235 9.03 7.19 -5.84
CA ASP A 235 9.17 8.03 -4.66
C ASP A 235 7.91 7.99 -3.80
N TYR A 236 8.00 7.27 -2.70
CA TYR A 236 6.90 7.12 -1.71
C TYR A 236 7.08 7.99 -0.47
N GLU A 237 8.19 8.72 -0.34
CA GLU A 237 8.43 9.59 0.83
C GLU A 237 7.35 10.67 0.95
N VAL A 238 6.79 11.08 -0.19
CA VAL A 238 5.66 12.01 -0.26
C VAL A 238 4.43 11.57 0.55
N LEU A 239 4.25 10.26 0.82
CA LEU A 239 3.14 9.72 1.61
C LEU A 239 3.31 9.93 3.12
N TYR A 240 4.52 10.19 3.58
CA TYR A 240 4.83 10.23 5.01
C TYR A 240 4.92 11.63 5.58
N LYS A 241 4.51 12.63 4.80
CA LYS A 241 4.35 14.01 5.28
C LYS A 241 3.14 14.13 6.20
N GLU A 242 3.21 15.01 7.17
CA GLU A 242 2.16 15.17 8.21
C GLU A 242 0.93 15.97 7.78
N ASP A 243 0.85 16.40 6.53
CA ASP A 243 -0.28 17.15 6.00
C ASP A 243 -1.50 16.27 5.65
N GLY A 244 -2.67 16.91 5.52
CA GLY A 244 -3.92 16.21 5.24
C GLY A 244 -3.97 15.50 3.88
N SER A 245 -3.27 16.03 2.88
CA SER A 245 -3.24 15.45 1.52
C SER A 245 -2.38 14.20 1.47
N SER A 246 -1.22 14.23 2.12
CA SER A 246 -0.32 13.06 2.24
C SER A 246 -0.97 11.96 3.08
N LYS A 247 -1.62 12.29 4.20
CA LYS A 247 -2.39 11.34 5.01
C LYS A 247 -3.54 10.71 4.22
N LEU A 248 -4.25 11.50 3.42
CA LEU A 248 -5.31 11.00 2.55
C LEU A 248 -4.75 10.06 1.47
N ALA A 249 -3.71 10.47 0.77
CA ALA A 249 -3.05 9.66 -0.25
C ALA A 249 -2.52 8.35 0.35
N LYS A 250 -1.88 8.40 1.53
CA LYS A 250 -1.39 7.21 2.24
C LYS A 250 -2.52 6.24 2.57
N MET A 251 -3.63 6.71 3.14
CA MET A 251 -4.76 5.85 3.46
C MET A 251 -5.38 5.20 2.22
N LEU A 252 -5.48 5.95 1.11
CA LEU A 252 -5.99 5.43 -0.15
C LEU A 252 -5.00 4.47 -0.82
N TYR A 253 -3.70 4.64 -0.62
CA TYR A 253 -2.67 3.80 -1.23
C TYR A 253 -2.33 2.56 -0.39
N GLU A 254 -1.99 2.72 0.88
CA GLU A 254 -1.47 1.64 1.73
C GLU A 254 -2.56 0.90 2.51
N ASP A 255 -3.63 1.61 2.89
CA ASP A 255 -4.66 1.08 3.80
C ASP A 255 -5.90 0.58 3.08
N SER A 256 -5.90 0.54 1.75
CA SER A 256 -7.06 0.10 0.98
C SER A 256 -6.70 -0.81 -0.19
N LEU A 257 -7.58 -1.76 -0.46
CA LEU A 257 -7.73 -2.44 -1.73
C LEU A 257 -9.07 -2.03 -2.37
N HIS A 258 -10.14 -2.03 -1.59
CA HIS A 258 -11.46 -1.56 -2.01
C HIS A 258 -11.75 -0.17 -1.45
N ILE A 259 -12.08 0.75 -2.32
CA ILE A 259 -12.39 2.14 -1.99
C ILE A 259 -13.80 2.45 -2.44
N LYS A 260 -14.65 2.88 -1.50
CA LYS A 260 -15.98 3.40 -1.81
C LYS A 260 -15.97 4.92 -1.70
N LEU A 261 -16.19 5.61 -2.82
CA LEU A 261 -16.37 7.05 -2.87
C LEU A 261 -17.86 7.37 -2.77
N MET A 262 -18.28 8.00 -1.68
CA MET A 262 -19.62 8.51 -1.46
C MET A 262 -19.63 10.00 -1.73
N VAL A 263 -20.32 10.44 -2.80
CA VAL A 263 -20.18 11.79 -3.35
C VAL A 263 -21.52 12.52 -3.34
N GLY A 264 -21.62 13.52 -2.48
CA GLY A 264 -22.76 14.43 -2.48
C GLY A 264 -22.66 15.47 -3.59
N LYS A 265 -23.76 15.64 -4.32
CA LYS A 265 -23.88 16.58 -5.44
C LYS A 265 -24.41 17.96 -5.06
N SER A 266 -24.64 18.24 -3.78
CA SER A 266 -25.08 19.56 -3.35
C SER A 266 -23.99 20.61 -3.56
N VAL A 267 -24.42 21.76 -4.01
CA VAL A 267 -23.61 22.96 -4.18
C VAL A 267 -23.81 23.86 -2.96
N ASN A 268 -22.73 24.32 -2.33
CA ASN A 268 -22.82 25.30 -1.24
C ASN A 268 -23.38 26.63 -1.75
N GLN A 269 -24.53 27.03 -1.25
CA GLN A 269 -25.25 28.26 -1.64
C GLN A 269 -24.52 29.57 -1.29
N THR A 270 -23.34 29.55 -0.72
CA THR A 270 -22.66 30.73 -0.16
C THR A 270 -21.86 31.54 -1.19
N ASN A 271 -21.78 31.12 -2.46
CA ASN A 271 -21.08 31.90 -3.51
C ASN A 271 -21.83 31.84 -4.84
N GLN A 272 -22.06 32.99 -5.40
CA GLN A 272 -22.76 33.37 -6.61
C GLN A 272 -22.83 32.38 -7.79
N ILE A 273 -23.98 32.35 -8.44
CA ILE A 273 -24.54 31.35 -9.39
C ILE A 273 -23.61 30.92 -10.54
N LEU A 274 -22.69 31.74 -11.00
CA LEU A 274 -21.77 31.45 -12.13
C LEU A 274 -20.49 30.70 -11.73
N GLU A 275 -20.03 30.85 -10.48
CA GLU A 275 -18.88 30.08 -9.96
C GLU A 275 -19.28 28.68 -9.45
N LEU A 276 -20.55 28.45 -9.25
CA LEU A 276 -21.13 27.26 -8.62
C LEU A 276 -21.12 26.03 -9.54
N SER A 277 -21.46 26.22 -10.83
CA SER A 277 -21.41 25.14 -11.83
C SER A 277 -19.97 24.65 -12.04
N ASN A 278 -18.99 25.56 -12.06
CA ASN A 278 -17.58 25.24 -12.21
C ASN A 278 -16.98 24.54 -10.99
N LYS A 279 -17.43 24.87 -9.77
CA LYS A 279 -16.93 24.20 -8.54
C LYS A 279 -17.51 22.79 -8.35
N LEU A 280 -18.72 22.53 -8.80
CA LEU A 280 -19.32 21.19 -8.74
C LEU A 280 -18.74 20.29 -9.84
N SER A 281 -18.63 20.78 -11.06
CA SER A 281 -17.96 20.06 -12.15
C SER A 281 -16.52 19.75 -11.74
N ASN A 282 -15.76 20.71 -11.24
CA ASN A 282 -14.41 20.52 -10.74
C ASN A 282 -14.31 19.43 -9.64
N LYS A 283 -15.23 19.36 -8.69
CA LYS A 283 -15.21 18.35 -7.63
C LYS A 283 -15.47 16.95 -8.18
N VAL A 284 -16.47 16.81 -9.05
CA VAL A 284 -16.81 15.52 -9.67
C VAL A 284 -15.68 15.07 -10.58
N ASP A 285 -15.09 15.99 -11.35
CA ASP A 285 -13.97 15.72 -12.23
C ASP A 285 -12.73 15.28 -11.45
N ILE A 286 -12.42 15.94 -10.32
CA ILE A 286 -11.31 15.55 -9.44
C ILE A 286 -11.55 14.15 -8.85
N LEU A 287 -12.78 13.83 -8.44
CA LEU A 287 -13.09 12.50 -7.89
C LEU A 287 -13.07 11.40 -8.95
N ASN A 288 -13.50 11.70 -10.17
CA ASN A 288 -13.37 10.78 -11.30
C ASN A 288 -11.88 10.55 -11.64
N HIS A 289 -11.10 11.62 -11.67
CA HIS A 289 -9.67 11.55 -11.90
C HIS A 289 -8.95 10.77 -10.80
N LEU A 290 -9.27 11.02 -9.51
CA LEU A 290 -8.79 10.24 -8.38
C LEU A 290 -9.12 8.75 -8.54
N LYS A 291 -10.36 8.42 -8.95
CA LYS A 291 -10.78 7.05 -9.24
C LYS A 291 -9.88 6.40 -10.30
N ASP A 292 -9.64 7.10 -11.41
CA ASP A 292 -8.83 6.57 -12.52
C ASP A 292 -7.37 6.32 -12.09
N VAL A 293 -6.79 7.22 -11.32
CA VAL A 293 -5.44 7.07 -10.74
C VAL A 293 -5.40 5.87 -9.80
N LEU A 294 -6.37 5.73 -8.91
CA LEU A 294 -6.45 4.61 -7.97
C LEU A 294 -6.61 3.27 -8.68
N ILE A 295 -7.40 3.20 -9.75
CA ILE A 295 -7.54 1.98 -10.58
C ILE A 295 -6.19 1.62 -11.22
N LYS A 296 -5.47 2.60 -11.76
CA LYS A 296 -4.12 2.38 -12.31
C LYS A 296 -3.11 1.90 -11.26
N LEU A 297 -3.30 2.29 -10.00
CA LEU A 297 -2.54 1.81 -8.85
C LEU A 297 -3.02 0.44 -8.32
N GLY A 298 -3.92 -0.24 -9.04
CA GLY A 298 -4.42 -1.58 -8.71
C GLY A 298 -5.51 -1.61 -7.64
N LYS A 299 -6.19 -0.47 -7.37
CA LYS A 299 -7.32 -0.41 -6.43
C LYS A 299 -8.64 -0.73 -7.12
N ILE A 300 -9.59 -1.27 -6.35
CA ILE A 300 -10.98 -1.47 -6.76
C ILE A 300 -11.78 -0.29 -6.23
N VAL A 301 -12.36 0.51 -7.11
CA VAL A 301 -13.00 1.78 -6.73
C VAL A 301 -14.44 1.81 -7.19
N ASP A 302 -15.36 1.90 -6.23
CA ASP A 302 -16.79 2.14 -6.44
C ASP A 302 -17.11 3.61 -6.12
N ILE A 303 -17.91 4.24 -6.96
CA ILE A 303 -18.39 5.60 -6.73
C ILE A 303 -19.91 5.62 -6.66
N GLU A 304 -20.44 6.24 -5.62
CA GLU A 304 -21.87 6.42 -5.40
C GLU A 304 -22.19 7.91 -5.24
N TYR A 305 -23.11 8.39 -6.05
CA TYR A 305 -23.58 9.79 -6.03
C TYR A 305 -24.93 9.92 -5.33
N PHE A 306 -25.16 11.05 -4.63
CA PHE A 306 -26.43 11.36 -3.98
C PHE A 306 -26.68 12.86 -3.83
#